data_0100761ca6d6d93fd7f42766901dae99
#
_entry.id   0100761ca6d6d93fd7f42766901dae99
#
_cell.length_a   1.000
_cell.length_b   1.000
_cell.length_c   1.000
_cell.angle_alpha   90.00
_cell.angle_beta   90.00
_cell.angle_gamma   90.00
#
_symmetry.space_group_name_H-M   'P 1'
#
loop_
_entity.id
_entity.type
_entity.pdbx_description
1 polymer ?
#
loop_
_entity_poly.entity_id
_entity_poly.type
_entity_poly.pdbx_seq_one_letter_code
_entity_poly.pdbx_strand_id
1 'polypeptide(L)'
;TIYDLAELSGVSASAVSAILNGNWKKRRISAKLAEKVTRIAEEQGYAINRQASMLRSKKSHVIGMIIPKYDNRYFGSVAERFEEMARERGLLPIITCTRRSPDLELEAVKAMLSWQVDWVIATGATNPDKISALCQQAGVPTINLDLPGSLSPSVISDNYGGAKALTHKILANSA
;
A
#
# COMPACT_ATOMS: atom_id res chain seq x y z
N THR A 1 9.74 24.48 7.69
CA THR A 1 10.00 23.34 8.60
C THR A 1 8.96 23.25 9.71
N ILE A 2 8.96 22.17 10.50
CA ILE A 2 8.07 22.06 11.68
C ILE A 2 8.37 23.13 12.74
N TYR A 3 9.60 23.63 12.80
CA TYR A 3 10.00 24.68 13.71
C TYR A 3 9.42 26.03 13.30
N ASP A 4 9.38 26.33 12.00
CA ASP A 4 8.78 27.56 11.46
C ASP A 4 7.28 27.59 11.75
N LEU A 5 6.59 26.43 11.61
CA LEU A 5 5.19 26.30 11.99
C LEU A 5 4.95 26.48 13.50
N ALA A 6 5.88 26.00 14.31
CA ALA A 6 5.84 26.18 15.77
C ALA A 6 5.93 27.65 16.14
N GLU A 7 6.83 28.39 15.52
CA GLU A 7 7.00 29.83 15.69
C GLU A 7 5.75 30.60 15.24
N LEU A 8 5.27 30.36 14.01
CA LEU A 8 4.08 31.02 13.45
C LEU A 8 2.80 30.75 14.23
N SER A 9 2.66 29.55 14.79
CA SER A 9 1.47 29.17 15.56
C SER A 9 1.54 29.52 17.05
N GLY A 10 2.74 29.80 17.58
CA GLY A 10 2.98 30.09 18.98
C GLY A 10 2.91 28.85 19.88
N VAL A 11 3.21 27.66 19.33
CA VAL A 11 3.18 26.38 20.08
C VAL A 11 4.48 25.60 19.86
N SER A 12 4.73 24.59 20.70
CA SER A 12 5.92 23.75 20.56
C SER A 12 5.89 22.89 19.28
N ALA A 13 7.04 22.57 18.70
CA ALA A 13 7.17 21.67 17.57
C ALA A 13 6.53 20.28 17.84
N SER A 14 6.57 19.83 19.10
CA SER A 14 5.90 18.58 19.51
C SER A 14 4.37 18.66 19.47
N ALA A 15 3.80 19.84 19.78
CA ALA A 15 2.36 20.07 19.65
C ALA A 15 1.96 20.15 18.16
N VAL A 16 2.72 20.88 17.32
CA VAL A 16 2.53 20.91 15.87
C VAL A 16 2.55 19.49 15.30
N SER A 17 3.58 18.69 15.64
CA SER A 17 3.66 17.29 15.21
C SER A 17 2.46 16.46 15.64
N ALA A 18 1.99 16.61 16.87
CA ALA A 18 0.82 15.89 17.37
C ALA A 18 -0.46 16.27 16.62
N ILE A 19 -0.62 17.54 16.28
CA ILE A 19 -1.76 18.06 15.53
C ILE A 19 -1.75 17.51 14.10
N LEU A 20 -0.67 17.68 13.38
CA LEU A 20 -0.57 17.28 11.99
C LEU A 20 -0.65 15.76 11.79
N ASN A 21 -0.24 14.96 12.80
CA ASN A 21 -0.38 13.51 12.78
C ASN A 21 -1.72 13.01 13.37
N GLY A 22 -2.71 13.88 13.62
CA GLY A 22 -4.04 13.50 14.12
C GLY A 22 -4.08 13.05 15.60
N ASN A 23 -2.98 13.16 16.33
CA ASN A 23 -2.85 12.72 17.72
C ASN A 23 -3.22 13.78 18.75
N TRP A 24 -3.75 14.93 18.32
CA TRP A 24 -4.03 16.08 19.16
C TRP A 24 -5.05 15.77 20.28
N LYS A 25 -6.07 14.94 20.01
CA LYS A 25 -7.04 14.50 21.04
C LYS A 25 -6.35 13.71 22.15
N LYS A 26 -5.46 12.77 21.80
CA LYS A 26 -4.67 11.98 22.78
C LYS A 26 -3.75 12.86 23.63
N ARG A 27 -3.28 13.96 23.07
CA ARG A 27 -2.42 14.95 23.75
C ARG A 27 -3.21 16.05 24.45
N ARG A 28 -4.55 15.96 24.52
CA ARG A 28 -5.44 16.95 25.15
C ARG A 28 -5.27 18.36 24.58
N ILE A 29 -4.97 18.46 23.29
CA ILE A 29 -4.90 19.74 22.55
C ILE A 29 -6.32 20.11 22.12
N SER A 30 -6.69 21.39 22.25
CA SER A 30 -8.03 21.84 21.86
C SER A 30 -8.25 21.80 20.35
N ALA A 31 -9.51 21.56 19.93
CA ALA A 31 -9.87 21.57 18.50
C ALA A 31 -9.52 22.91 17.83
N LYS A 32 -9.80 24.03 18.51
CA LYS A 32 -9.49 25.38 18.02
C LYS A 32 -8.00 25.58 17.70
N LEU A 33 -7.13 25.02 18.57
CA LEU A 33 -5.68 25.09 18.34
C LEU A 33 -5.24 24.16 17.20
N ALA A 34 -5.86 22.98 17.12
CA ALA A 34 -5.59 22.03 16.02
C ALA A 34 -5.97 22.64 14.66
N GLU A 35 -7.13 23.27 14.54
CA GLU A 35 -7.57 23.98 13.33
C GLU A 35 -6.63 25.12 12.97
N LYS A 36 -6.23 25.95 13.96
CA LYS A 36 -5.29 27.05 13.73
C LYS A 36 -3.98 26.55 13.11
N VAL A 37 -3.37 25.51 13.71
CA VAL A 37 -2.08 24.98 13.25
C VAL A 37 -2.21 24.30 11.88
N THR A 38 -3.31 23.58 11.63
CA THR A 38 -3.57 22.94 10.32
C THR A 38 -3.68 24.01 9.23
N ARG A 39 -4.43 25.07 9.47
CA ARG A 39 -4.57 26.17 8.51
C ARG A 39 -3.23 26.84 8.22
N ILE A 40 -2.42 27.15 9.24
CA ILE A 40 -1.09 27.73 9.04
C ILE A 40 -0.21 26.79 8.21
N ALA A 41 -0.27 25.46 8.47
CA ALA A 41 0.48 24.48 7.70
C ALA A 41 0.07 24.47 6.21
N GLU A 42 -1.24 24.54 5.93
CA GLU A 42 -1.78 24.64 4.57
C GLU A 42 -1.35 25.93 3.87
N GLU A 43 -1.48 27.09 4.54
CA GLU A 43 -1.08 28.41 4.02
C GLU A 43 0.42 28.45 3.69
N GLN A 44 1.26 27.75 4.47
CA GLN A 44 2.71 27.66 4.25
C GLN A 44 3.11 26.54 3.27
N GLY A 45 2.16 25.80 2.69
CA GLY A 45 2.46 24.66 1.82
C GLY A 45 3.27 23.57 2.52
N TYR A 46 3.13 23.42 3.83
CA TYR A 46 3.91 22.46 4.61
C TYR A 46 3.41 21.03 4.38
N ALA A 47 4.24 20.21 3.77
CA ALA A 47 4.03 18.77 3.68
C ALA A 47 4.70 18.06 4.87
N ILE A 48 3.96 17.17 5.53
CA ILE A 48 4.51 16.35 6.62
C ILE A 48 5.68 15.54 6.08
N ASN A 49 6.86 15.72 6.66
CA ASN A 49 8.01 14.86 6.34
C ASN A 49 7.77 13.45 6.89
N ARG A 50 7.24 12.57 6.03
CA ARG A 50 6.93 11.18 6.38
C ARG A 50 8.19 10.39 6.75
N GLN A 51 9.36 10.72 6.18
CA GLN A 51 10.63 10.04 6.52
C GLN A 51 10.98 10.24 8.00
N ALA A 52 10.83 11.45 8.53
CA ALA A 52 11.04 11.71 9.96
C ALA A 52 10.02 10.99 10.86
N SER A 53 8.81 10.73 10.36
CA SER A 53 7.79 9.94 11.06
C SER A 53 8.10 8.44 11.04
N MET A 54 8.63 7.92 9.92
CA MET A 54 9.04 6.51 9.76
C MET A 54 10.09 6.09 10.79
N LEU A 55 11.06 6.96 11.08
CA LEU A 55 12.09 6.69 12.09
C LEU A 55 11.52 6.42 13.50
N ARG A 56 10.33 6.96 13.81
CA ARG A 56 9.66 6.77 15.10
C ARG A 56 8.66 5.62 15.11
N SER A 57 7.93 5.42 14.03
CA SER A 57 6.83 4.45 13.95
C SER A 57 7.25 3.08 13.43
N LYS A 58 8.42 2.96 12.82
CA LYS A 58 8.89 1.79 12.04
C LYS A 58 7.91 1.36 10.94
N LYS A 59 7.04 2.28 10.49
CA LYS A 59 6.08 2.07 9.40
C LYS A 59 6.23 3.18 8.38
N SER A 60 6.31 2.79 7.11
CA SER A 60 6.40 3.73 6.00
C SER A 60 5.05 4.27 5.57
N HIS A 61 3.98 3.53 5.84
CA HIS A 61 2.66 3.70 5.24
C HIS A 61 2.68 3.60 3.70
N VAL A 62 3.66 2.88 3.17
CA VAL A 62 3.79 2.57 1.75
C VAL A 62 3.47 1.11 1.54
N ILE A 63 2.68 0.79 0.51
CA ILE A 63 2.30 -0.57 0.16
C ILE A 63 2.61 -0.80 -1.31
N GLY A 64 3.32 -1.90 -1.63
CA GLY A 64 3.74 -2.24 -2.98
C GLY A 64 2.85 -3.28 -3.63
N MET A 65 2.60 -3.15 -4.93
CA MET A 65 1.97 -4.18 -5.76
C MET A 65 2.75 -4.33 -7.06
N ILE A 66 3.08 -5.57 -7.42
CA ILE A 66 3.50 -5.87 -8.79
C ILE A 66 2.32 -6.43 -9.58
N ILE A 67 2.22 -6.06 -10.86
CA ILE A 67 1.20 -6.56 -11.77
C ILE A 67 1.83 -6.95 -13.12
N PRO A 68 1.24 -7.92 -13.86
CA PRO A 68 1.77 -8.32 -15.15
C PRO A 68 1.62 -7.27 -16.24
N LYS A 69 0.46 -6.60 -16.33
CA LYS A 69 0.12 -5.63 -17.37
C LYS A 69 -0.93 -4.65 -16.89
N TYR A 70 -0.80 -3.37 -17.29
CA TYR A 70 -1.82 -2.34 -17.06
C TYR A 70 -2.99 -2.43 -18.06
N ASP A 71 -2.69 -2.79 -19.30
CA ASP A 71 -3.66 -2.85 -20.40
C ASP A 71 -4.56 -4.10 -20.37
N ASN A 72 -4.32 -5.01 -19.46
CA ASN A 72 -5.22 -6.13 -19.22
C ASN A 72 -6.36 -5.67 -18.29
N ARG A 73 -7.61 -5.79 -18.75
CA ARG A 73 -8.79 -5.31 -18.03
C ARG A 73 -8.90 -5.86 -16.60
N TYR A 74 -8.56 -7.14 -16.38
CA TYR A 74 -8.58 -7.74 -15.05
C TYR A 74 -7.54 -7.11 -14.12
N PHE A 75 -6.27 -7.08 -14.56
CA PHE A 75 -5.20 -6.51 -13.72
C PHE A 75 -5.33 -4.99 -13.55
N GLY A 76 -5.82 -4.28 -14.57
CA GLY A 76 -6.10 -2.85 -14.47
C GLY A 76 -7.16 -2.55 -13.40
N SER A 77 -8.27 -3.29 -13.39
CA SER A 77 -9.32 -3.12 -12.36
C SER A 77 -8.85 -3.50 -10.96
N VAL A 78 -8.00 -4.53 -10.84
CA VAL A 78 -7.37 -4.90 -9.56
C VAL A 78 -6.47 -3.78 -9.04
N ALA A 79 -5.64 -3.20 -9.92
CA ALA A 79 -4.74 -2.11 -9.57
C ALA A 79 -5.51 -0.86 -9.12
N GLU A 80 -6.56 -0.46 -9.87
CA GLU A 80 -7.42 0.67 -9.54
C GLU A 80 -8.06 0.50 -8.16
N ARG A 81 -8.66 -0.67 -7.92
CA ARG A 81 -9.29 -0.95 -6.61
C ARG A 81 -8.29 -1.01 -5.46
N PHE A 82 -7.10 -1.54 -5.71
CA PHE A 82 -6.02 -1.53 -4.74
C PHE A 82 -5.62 -0.10 -4.36
N GLU A 83 -5.45 0.79 -5.33
CA GLU A 83 -5.11 2.19 -5.08
C GLU A 83 -6.18 2.93 -4.28
N GLU A 84 -7.46 2.75 -4.62
CA GLU A 84 -8.57 3.33 -3.88
C GLU A 84 -8.54 2.89 -2.41
N MET A 85 -8.49 1.58 -2.17
CA MET A 85 -8.49 1.01 -0.83
C MET A 85 -7.25 1.39 -0.01
N ALA A 86 -6.09 1.53 -0.64
CA ALA A 86 -4.88 2.00 0.01
C ALA A 86 -5.02 3.46 0.45
N ARG A 87 -5.51 4.34 -0.44
CA ARG A 87 -5.76 5.76 -0.14
C ARG A 87 -6.77 5.96 0.99
N GLU A 88 -7.88 5.20 0.97
CA GLU A 88 -8.89 5.21 2.05
C GLU A 88 -8.28 4.91 3.44
N ARG A 89 -7.21 4.13 3.47
CA ARG A 89 -6.48 3.74 4.70
C ARG A 89 -5.27 4.62 5.00
N GLY A 90 -5.08 5.69 4.26
CA GLY A 90 -3.94 6.60 4.42
C GLY A 90 -2.59 5.98 4.02
N LEU A 91 -2.62 4.92 3.19
CA LEU A 91 -1.44 4.27 2.64
C LEU A 91 -1.08 4.88 1.28
N LEU A 92 0.22 4.90 0.96
CA LEU A 92 0.73 5.26 -0.36
C LEU A 92 0.92 3.99 -1.19
N PRO A 93 0.11 3.75 -2.24
CA PRO A 93 0.31 2.62 -3.12
C PRO A 93 1.46 2.88 -4.11
N ILE A 94 2.31 1.88 -4.31
CA ILE A 94 3.29 1.84 -5.41
C ILE A 94 2.96 0.61 -6.26
N ILE A 95 2.66 0.83 -7.55
CA ILE A 95 2.35 -0.25 -8.48
C ILE A 95 3.41 -0.29 -9.59
N THR A 96 3.93 -1.48 -9.87
CA THR A 96 4.93 -1.70 -10.91
C THR A 96 4.49 -2.80 -11.87
N CYS A 97 4.49 -2.49 -13.16
CA CYS A 97 4.22 -3.46 -14.22
C CYS A 97 5.47 -4.26 -14.56
N THR A 98 5.39 -5.59 -14.48
CA THR A 98 6.52 -6.51 -14.65
C THR A 98 6.54 -7.24 -15.99
N ARG A 99 5.47 -7.13 -16.78
CA ARG A 99 5.32 -7.80 -18.08
C ARG A 99 5.52 -9.32 -18.04
N ARG A 100 5.25 -9.95 -16.89
CA ARG A 100 5.53 -11.37 -16.63
C ARG A 100 7.01 -11.74 -16.82
N SER A 101 7.92 -10.81 -16.60
CA SER A 101 9.36 -11.06 -16.60
C SER A 101 9.82 -11.38 -15.18
N PRO A 102 10.36 -12.59 -14.91
CA PRO A 102 10.86 -12.95 -13.59
C PRO A 102 11.93 -11.99 -13.05
N ASP A 103 12.76 -11.46 -13.94
CA ASP A 103 13.82 -10.50 -13.57
C ASP A 103 13.23 -9.16 -13.16
N LEU A 104 12.26 -8.62 -13.93
CA LEU A 104 11.56 -7.38 -13.58
C LEU A 104 10.71 -7.53 -12.31
N GLU A 105 10.15 -8.71 -12.05
CA GLU A 105 9.43 -8.99 -10.81
C GLU A 105 10.35 -8.85 -9.60
N LEU A 106 11.53 -9.46 -9.64
CA LEU A 106 12.53 -9.38 -8.58
C LEU A 106 13.13 -7.98 -8.43
N GLU A 107 13.41 -7.30 -9.54
CA GLU A 107 13.90 -5.92 -9.52
C GLU A 107 12.89 -4.98 -8.88
N ALA A 108 11.63 -5.05 -9.29
CA ALA A 108 10.55 -4.25 -8.72
C ALA A 108 10.39 -4.47 -7.20
N VAL A 109 10.41 -5.73 -6.77
CA VAL A 109 10.29 -6.06 -5.34
C VAL A 109 11.51 -5.57 -4.56
N LYS A 110 12.73 -5.73 -5.07
CA LYS A 110 13.95 -5.17 -4.43
C LYS A 110 13.87 -3.65 -4.30
N ALA A 111 13.38 -2.95 -5.34
CA ALA A 111 13.15 -1.51 -5.28
C ALA A 111 12.12 -1.16 -4.19
N MET A 112 10.97 -1.85 -4.14
CA MET A 112 9.96 -1.64 -3.10
C MET A 112 10.54 -1.86 -1.68
N LEU A 113 11.32 -2.92 -1.48
CA LEU A 113 11.99 -3.19 -0.20
C LEU A 113 12.98 -2.09 0.18
N SER A 114 13.71 -1.51 -0.78
CA SER A 114 14.61 -0.38 -0.53
C SER A 114 13.86 0.89 -0.10
N TRP A 115 12.60 1.05 -0.52
CA TRP A 115 11.69 2.10 -0.07
C TRP A 115 10.95 1.76 1.23
N GLN A 116 11.31 0.63 1.86
CA GLN A 116 10.76 0.17 3.14
C GLN A 116 9.23 0.04 3.11
N VAL A 117 8.68 -0.54 2.06
CA VAL A 117 7.23 -0.80 2.00
C VAL A 117 6.79 -1.68 3.17
N ASP A 118 5.60 -1.42 3.70
CA ASP A 118 5.04 -2.18 4.83
C ASP A 118 4.50 -3.55 4.39
N TRP A 119 4.11 -3.68 3.10
CA TRP A 119 3.56 -4.90 2.49
C TRP A 119 3.89 -4.97 1.01
N VAL A 120 3.98 -6.19 0.48
CA VAL A 120 4.07 -6.46 -0.97
C VAL A 120 2.91 -7.36 -1.40
N ILE A 121 2.21 -6.98 -2.48
CA ILE A 121 1.22 -7.81 -3.15
C ILE A 121 1.81 -8.29 -4.48
N ALA A 122 2.00 -9.61 -4.61
CA ALA A 122 2.52 -10.24 -5.81
C ALA A 122 1.35 -10.71 -6.69
N THR A 123 0.92 -9.88 -7.64
CA THR A 123 -0.24 -10.18 -8.50
C THR A 123 0.20 -10.84 -9.79
N GLY A 124 -0.28 -12.04 -10.07
CA GLY A 124 0.00 -12.79 -11.29
C GLY A 124 1.49 -13.02 -11.54
N ALA A 125 2.28 -13.14 -10.48
CA ALA A 125 3.72 -13.32 -10.52
C ALA A 125 4.10 -14.69 -11.10
N THR A 126 5.20 -14.75 -11.86
CA THR A 126 5.66 -15.99 -12.51
C THR A 126 6.23 -16.99 -11.48
N ASN A 127 6.83 -16.47 -10.40
CA ASN A 127 7.33 -17.29 -9.29
C ASN A 127 7.01 -16.59 -7.95
N PRO A 128 5.77 -16.78 -7.42
CA PRO A 128 5.34 -16.16 -6.17
C PRO A 128 6.22 -16.52 -4.97
N ASP A 129 6.71 -17.76 -4.89
CA ASP A 129 7.53 -18.21 -3.78
C ASP A 129 8.91 -17.54 -3.73
N LYS A 130 9.51 -17.25 -4.89
CA LYS A 130 10.78 -16.53 -4.96
C LYS A 130 10.63 -15.08 -4.44
N ILE A 131 9.50 -14.44 -4.76
CA ILE A 131 9.15 -13.11 -4.25
C ILE A 131 8.90 -13.17 -2.75
N SER A 132 8.10 -14.13 -2.30
CA SER A 132 7.79 -14.33 -0.88
C SER A 132 9.05 -14.56 -0.05
N ALA A 133 9.97 -15.39 -0.53
CA ALA A 133 11.25 -15.64 0.15
C ALA A 133 12.11 -14.37 0.27
N LEU A 134 12.17 -13.55 -0.79
CA LEU A 134 12.88 -12.28 -0.77
C LEU A 134 12.29 -11.30 0.25
N CYS A 135 10.96 -11.19 0.27
CA CYS A 135 10.27 -10.32 1.24
C CYS A 135 10.43 -10.81 2.68
N GLN A 136 10.35 -12.15 2.92
CA GLN A 136 10.56 -12.72 4.25
C GLN A 136 11.97 -12.44 4.79
N GLN A 137 13.01 -12.52 3.95
CA GLN A 137 14.38 -12.16 4.34
C GLN A 137 14.49 -10.69 4.77
N ALA A 138 13.69 -9.81 4.17
CA ALA A 138 13.62 -8.39 4.53
C ALA A 138 12.64 -8.09 5.68
N GLY A 139 11.93 -9.10 6.21
CA GLY A 139 10.92 -8.91 7.25
C GLY A 139 9.64 -8.23 6.78
N VAL A 140 9.38 -8.24 5.46
CA VAL A 140 8.20 -7.61 4.85
C VAL A 140 7.17 -8.68 4.51
N PRO A 141 5.93 -8.58 5.01
CA PRO A 141 4.87 -9.53 4.70
C PRO A 141 4.43 -9.42 3.23
N THR A 142 4.03 -10.57 2.66
CA THR A 142 3.62 -10.70 1.26
C THR A 142 2.29 -11.42 1.15
N ILE A 143 1.49 -11.04 0.15
CA ILE A 143 0.28 -11.75 -0.28
C ILE A 143 0.40 -12.03 -1.78
N ASN A 144 0.11 -13.27 -2.18
CA ASN A 144 -0.01 -13.63 -3.59
C ASN A 144 -1.46 -13.39 -4.05
N LEU A 145 -1.63 -12.78 -5.21
CA LEU A 145 -2.93 -12.54 -5.82
C LEU A 145 -2.96 -13.13 -7.23
N ASP A 146 -4.05 -13.81 -7.60
CA ASP A 146 -4.29 -14.47 -8.87
C ASP A 146 -3.53 -15.80 -9.06
N LEU A 147 -2.25 -15.86 -8.78
CA LEU A 147 -1.47 -17.12 -8.82
C LEU A 147 -1.00 -17.49 -7.40
N PRO A 148 -1.19 -18.77 -7.01
CA PRO A 148 -0.83 -19.23 -5.66
C PRO A 148 0.67 -19.44 -5.50
N GLY A 149 1.15 -19.30 -4.27
CA GLY A 149 2.46 -19.73 -3.79
C GLY A 149 2.33 -20.53 -2.49
N SER A 150 3.42 -21.12 -2.06
CA SER A 150 3.48 -21.96 -0.85
C SER A 150 3.99 -21.22 0.39
N LEU A 151 4.76 -20.13 0.18
CA LEU A 151 5.47 -19.41 1.25
C LEU A 151 4.68 -18.21 1.83
N SER A 152 3.62 -17.78 1.16
CA SER A 152 2.77 -16.66 1.62
C SER A 152 1.31 -16.94 1.36
N PRO A 153 0.39 -16.29 2.10
CA PRO A 153 -1.04 -16.40 1.83
C PRO A 153 -1.36 -16.06 0.38
N SER A 154 -2.33 -16.77 -0.20
CA SER A 154 -2.74 -16.58 -1.59
C SER A 154 -4.24 -16.30 -1.67
N VAL A 155 -4.63 -15.31 -2.47
CA VAL A 155 -6.01 -14.99 -2.82
C VAL A 155 -6.17 -15.30 -4.31
N ILE A 156 -6.97 -16.31 -4.61
CA ILE A 156 -7.19 -16.80 -5.99
C ILE A 156 -8.67 -16.96 -6.29
N SER A 157 -9.04 -16.89 -7.56
CA SER A 157 -10.38 -17.22 -8.02
C SER A 157 -10.56 -18.74 -8.08
N ASP A 158 -11.72 -19.26 -7.69
CA ASP A 158 -12.08 -20.66 -7.90
C ASP A 158 -12.47 -20.89 -9.37
N ASN A 159 -11.47 -20.83 -10.25
CA ASN A 159 -11.65 -21.00 -11.68
C ASN A 159 -12.13 -22.42 -12.05
N TYR A 160 -11.67 -23.44 -11.31
CA TYR A 160 -12.07 -24.82 -11.55
C TYR A 160 -13.55 -25.02 -11.20
N GLY A 161 -13.97 -24.62 -10.00
CA GLY A 161 -15.37 -24.72 -9.58
C GLY A 161 -16.32 -23.92 -10.49
N GLY A 162 -15.92 -22.71 -10.85
CA GLY A 162 -16.67 -21.88 -11.79
C GLY A 162 -16.82 -22.50 -13.17
N ALA A 163 -15.74 -23.01 -13.78
CA ALA A 163 -15.78 -23.68 -15.08
C ALA A 163 -16.61 -24.95 -15.02
N LYS A 164 -16.46 -25.78 -13.97
CA LYS A 164 -17.23 -27.00 -13.76
C LYS A 164 -18.73 -26.68 -13.66
N ALA A 165 -19.13 -25.72 -12.85
CA ALA A 165 -20.51 -25.30 -12.68
C ALA A 165 -21.13 -24.80 -13.99
N LEU A 166 -20.40 -24.00 -14.77
CA LEU A 166 -20.84 -23.51 -16.08
C LEU A 166 -21.02 -24.65 -17.05
N THR A 167 -20.08 -25.58 -17.15
CA THR A 167 -20.16 -26.76 -18.02
C THR A 167 -21.39 -27.62 -17.71
N HIS A 168 -21.64 -27.92 -16.44
CA HIS A 168 -22.84 -28.64 -16.03
C HIS A 168 -24.12 -27.93 -16.45
N LYS A 169 -24.17 -26.60 -16.29
CA LYS A 169 -25.34 -25.82 -16.67
C LYS A 169 -25.58 -25.82 -18.19
N ILE A 170 -24.52 -25.74 -18.99
CA ILE A 170 -24.62 -25.80 -20.46
C ILE A 170 -25.13 -27.18 -20.90
N LEU A 171 -24.52 -28.25 -20.38
CA LEU A 171 -24.92 -29.63 -20.74
C LEU A 171 -26.36 -29.94 -20.34
N ALA A 172 -26.80 -29.47 -19.17
CA ALA A 172 -28.21 -29.68 -18.74
C ALA A 172 -29.25 -28.93 -19.60
N ASN A 173 -28.84 -27.82 -20.24
CA ASN A 173 -29.73 -27.05 -21.12
C ASN A 173 -29.63 -27.45 -22.60
N SER A 174 -28.74 -28.37 -22.96
CA SER A 174 -28.49 -28.84 -24.33
C SER A 174 -29.11 -30.22 -24.58
N ALA A 175 -29.84 -30.78 -23.62
CA ALA A 175 -30.63 -32.01 -23.69
C ALA A 175 -32.12 -31.67 -23.79
#